data_417518d84b04ab0f2a65615896cce1ba
#
_entry.id   417518d84b04ab0f2a65615896cce1ba
#
_cell.length_a   1.000
_cell.length_b   1.000
_cell.length_c   1.000
_cell.angle_alpha   90.00
_cell.angle_beta   90.00
_cell.angle_gamma   90.00
#
_symmetry.space_group_name_H-M   'P 1'
#
loop_
_entity.id
_entity.type
_entity.pdbx_description
1 polymer ?
#
loop_
_entity_poly.entity_id
_entity_poly.type
_entity_poly.pdbx_seq_one_letter_code
_entity_poly.pdbx_strand_id
1 'polypeptide(L)'
;YCAFVWRNLNDPELGLKEVHRVLKPGGKFILLDMTRPKNKFLRILHKIGTYKITFLIGLLTFNLKEYKFLHRSLDKYPPPEVHLSNNLFSNTDTTRMGLFGFVYLSVMEK
;
A
#
# COMPACT_ATOMS: atom_id res chain seq x y z
N TYR A 1 -10.01 8.29 6.89
CA TYR A 1 -9.54 7.28 5.92
C TYR A 1 -8.42 7.83 5.05
N CYS A 2 -7.59 6.94 4.52
CA CYS A 2 -6.51 7.27 3.61
C CYS A 2 -6.50 6.28 2.43
N ALA A 3 -6.44 6.77 1.20
CA ALA A 3 -6.45 5.92 0.03
C ALA A 3 -5.32 6.27 -0.94
N PHE A 4 -4.51 5.27 -1.33
CA PHE A 4 -3.46 5.32 -2.34
C PHE A 4 -2.33 6.36 -2.10
N VAL A 5 -2.15 6.79 -0.86
CA VAL A 5 -1.14 7.80 -0.47
C VAL A 5 -0.10 7.24 0.49
N TRP A 6 -0.48 6.23 1.28
CA TRP A 6 0.32 5.75 2.41
C TRP A 6 1.74 5.33 2.03
N ARG A 7 1.89 4.60 0.92
CA ARG A 7 3.20 4.16 0.41
C ARG A 7 4.11 5.31 -0.02
N ASN A 8 3.59 6.52 -0.16
CA ASN A 8 4.34 7.72 -0.56
C ASN A 8 4.85 8.52 0.64
N LEU A 9 4.48 8.14 1.86
CA LEU A 9 4.99 8.77 3.07
C LEU A 9 6.49 8.49 3.24
N ASN A 10 7.22 9.50 3.69
CA ASN A 10 8.64 9.36 4.00
C ASN A 10 8.85 8.48 5.24
N ASP A 11 7.98 8.64 6.23
CA ASP A 11 7.98 7.88 7.48
C ASP A 11 6.55 7.41 7.82
N PRO A 12 6.19 6.20 7.40
CA PRO A 12 4.87 5.63 7.69
C PRO A 12 4.66 5.28 9.16
N GLU A 13 5.73 4.97 9.91
CA GLU A 13 5.61 4.69 11.34
C GLU A 13 5.22 5.93 12.12
N LEU A 14 5.85 7.06 11.80
CA LEU A 14 5.45 8.35 12.35
C LEU A 14 4.00 8.69 11.95
N GLY A 15 3.63 8.39 10.69
CA GLY A 15 2.26 8.54 10.22
C GLY A 15 1.25 7.75 11.06
N LEU A 16 1.54 6.48 11.38
CA LEU A 16 0.68 5.65 12.23
C LEU A 16 0.56 6.22 13.66
N LYS A 17 1.66 6.70 14.23
CA LYS A 17 1.66 7.34 15.55
C LYS A 17 0.78 8.58 15.58
N GLU A 18 0.87 9.43 14.56
CA GLU A 18 0.05 10.63 14.46
C GLU A 18 -1.44 10.31 14.23
N VAL A 19 -1.74 9.34 13.38
CA VAL A 19 -3.12 8.85 13.21
C VAL A 19 -3.67 8.35 14.54
N HIS A 20 -2.92 7.52 15.26
CA HIS A 20 -3.31 7.02 16.57
C HIS A 20 -3.51 8.17 17.57
N ARG A 21 -2.63 9.17 17.58
CA ARG A 21 -2.74 10.34 18.48
C ARG A 21 -4.01 11.12 18.28
N VAL A 22 -4.42 11.36 17.03
CA VAL A 22 -5.59 12.20 16.70
C VAL A 22 -6.92 11.44 16.75
N LEU A 23 -6.89 10.10 16.67
CA LEU A 23 -8.11 9.30 16.80
C LEU A 23 -8.65 9.35 18.23
N LYS A 24 -9.97 9.45 18.34
CA LYS A 24 -10.67 9.27 19.61
C LYS A 24 -10.59 7.80 20.05
N PRO A 25 -10.68 7.50 21.35
CA PRO A 25 -10.82 6.12 21.82
C PRO A 25 -11.98 5.40 21.11
N GLY A 26 -11.73 4.18 20.61
CA GLY A 26 -12.68 3.44 19.79
C GLY A 26 -12.82 3.94 18.35
N GLY A 27 -12.08 4.98 17.95
CA GLY A 27 -12.05 5.49 16.59
C GLY A 27 -11.33 4.53 15.64
N LYS A 28 -11.76 4.51 14.38
CA LYS A 28 -11.19 3.62 13.35
C LYS A 28 -10.46 4.40 12.27
N PHE A 29 -9.28 3.90 11.90
CA PHE A 29 -8.55 4.35 10.74
C PHE A 29 -8.66 3.31 9.63
N ILE A 30 -9.11 3.73 8.45
CA ILE A 30 -9.29 2.89 7.28
C ILE A 30 -8.24 3.27 6.26
N LEU A 31 -7.39 2.31 5.90
CA LEU A 31 -6.30 2.47 4.94
C LEU A 31 -6.52 1.56 3.74
N LEU A 32 -6.62 2.17 2.55
CA LEU A 32 -6.67 1.48 1.27
C LEU A 32 -5.42 1.83 0.48
N ASP A 33 -4.60 0.85 0.12
CA ASP A 33 -3.42 1.09 -0.72
C ASP A 33 -3.04 -0.14 -1.54
N MET A 34 -2.03 0.01 -2.37
CA MET A 34 -1.53 -1.04 -3.27
C MET A 34 -0.29 -1.71 -2.66
N THR A 35 -0.14 -3.00 -2.94
CA THR A 35 1.01 -3.80 -2.52
C THR A 35 1.33 -4.87 -3.57
N ARG A 36 2.47 -5.53 -3.44
CA ARG A 36 2.80 -6.69 -4.28
C ARG A 36 2.11 -7.95 -3.75
N PRO A 37 1.77 -8.93 -4.61
CA PRO A 37 1.25 -10.22 -4.19
C PRO A 37 2.18 -10.92 -3.19
N LYS A 38 1.62 -11.72 -2.27
CA LYS A 38 2.41 -12.51 -1.29
C LYS A 38 3.22 -13.61 -1.95
N ASN A 39 2.62 -14.30 -2.91
CA ASN A 39 3.28 -15.40 -3.62
C ASN A 39 4.41 -14.87 -4.50
N LYS A 40 5.60 -15.44 -4.36
CA LYS A 40 6.81 -15.01 -5.12
C LYS A 40 6.60 -15.10 -6.63
N PHE A 41 5.99 -16.16 -7.11
CA PHE A 41 5.71 -16.35 -8.53
C PHE A 41 4.70 -15.32 -9.06
N LEU A 42 3.59 -15.12 -8.36
CA LEU A 42 2.59 -14.11 -8.70
C LEU A 42 3.16 -12.70 -8.60
N ARG A 43 4.08 -12.45 -7.68
CA ARG A 43 4.79 -11.17 -7.55
C ARG A 43 5.62 -10.86 -8.78
N ILE A 44 6.36 -11.85 -9.31
CA ILE A 44 7.17 -11.69 -10.52
C ILE A 44 6.25 -11.44 -11.72
N LEU A 45 5.21 -12.25 -11.87
CA LEU A 45 4.24 -12.12 -12.96
C LEU A 45 3.52 -10.78 -12.92
N HIS A 46 3.07 -10.36 -11.75
CA HIS A 46 2.44 -9.05 -11.52
C HIS A 46 3.42 -7.90 -11.83
N LYS A 47 4.69 -8.02 -11.41
CA LYS A 47 5.73 -7.02 -11.69
C LYS A 47 5.97 -6.86 -13.19
N ILE A 48 6.11 -7.96 -13.92
CA ILE A 48 6.32 -7.95 -15.37
C ILE A 48 5.09 -7.39 -16.09
N GLY A 49 3.89 -7.83 -15.72
CA GLY A 49 2.62 -7.39 -16.33
C GLY A 49 2.39 -5.91 -16.12
N THR A 50 2.48 -5.45 -14.88
CA THR A 50 2.30 -4.03 -14.55
C THR A 50 3.37 -3.16 -15.20
N TYR A 51 4.63 -3.62 -15.28
CA TYR A 51 5.69 -2.87 -15.95
C TYR A 51 5.41 -2.67 -17.44
N LYS A 52 5.00 -3.74 -18.14
CA LYS A 52 4.67 -3.65 -19.58
C LYS A 52 3.50 -2.70 -19.83
N ILE A 53 2.42 -2.83 -19.05
CA ILE A 53 1.21 -2.00 -19.20
C ILE A 53 1.54 -0.55 -18.89
N THR A 54 2.19 -0.27 -17.77
CA THR A 54 2.53 1.10 -17.37
C THR A 54 3.56 1.73 -18.28
N PHE A 55 4.50 0.95 -18.84
CA PHE A 55 5.44 1.44 -19.84
C PHE A 55 4.71 1.87 -21.11
N LEU A 56 3.77 1.06 -21.61
CA LEU A 56 2.98 1.39 -22.81
C LEU A 56 2.14 2.64 -22.59
N ILE A 57 1.44 2.74 -21.46
CA ILE A 57 0.65 3.92 -21.10
C ILE A 57 1.56 5.15 -20.93
N GLY A 58 2.69 5.00 -20.28
CA GLY A 58 3.67 6.07 -20.08
C GLY A 58 4.26 6.58 -21.39
N LEU A 59 4.43 5.71 -22.38
CA LEU A 59 4.86 6.08 -23.74
C LEU A 59 3.77 6.87 -24.46
N LEU A 60 2.50 6.44 -24.36
CA LEU A 60 1.36 7.10 -24.97
C LEU A 60 1.05 8.46 -24.35
N THR A 61 1.28 8.62 -23.04
CA THR A 61 0.98 9.84 -22.28
C THR A 61 2.19 10.74 -22.08
N PHE A 62 3.38 10.34 -22.56
CA PHE A 62 4.68 11.02 -22.33
C PHE A 62 5.07 11.21 -20.87
N ASN A 63 4.53 10.40 -19.95
CA ASN A 63 4.70 10.48 -18.49
C ASN A 63 5.44 9.28 -17.88
N LEU A 64 6.54 8.83 -18.49
CA LEU A 64 7.31 7.67 -18.05
C LEU A 64 7.87 7.81 -16.61
N LYS A 65 8.15 9.03 -16.16
CA LYS A 65 8.70 9.28 -14.82
C LYS A 65 7.73 8.86 -13.71
N GLU A 66 6.45 9.20 -13.85
CA GLU A 66 5.40 8.89 -12.86
C GLU A 66 5.18 7.38 -12.71
N TYR A 67 5.20 6.66 -13.83
CA TYR A 67 5.05 5.21 -13.81
C TYR A 67 6.26 4.47 -13.23
N LYS A 68 7.48 4.99 -13.45
CA LYS A 68 8.68 4.49 -12.78
C LYS A 68 8.63 4.71 -11.27
N PHE A 69 8.10 5.86 -10.83
CA PHE A 69 7.89 6.14 -9.42
C PHE A 69 6.90 5.15 -8.78
N LEU A 70 5.78 4.85 -9.45
CA LEU A 70 4.81 3.87 -8.99
C LEU A 70 5.45 2.51 -8.72
N HIS A 71 6.25 1.99 -9.67
CA HIS A 71 6.95 0.71 -9.50
C HIS A 71 7.94 0.74 -8.35
N ARG A 72 8.71 1.82 -8.23
CA ARG A 72 9.70 2.00 -7.16
C ARG A 72 9.02 2.04 -5.80
N SER A 73 7.90 2.74 -5.65
CA SER A 73 7.16 2.81 -4.41
C SER A 73 6.57 1.46 -3.99
N LEU A 74 6.04 0.69 -4.96
CA LEU A 74 5.52 -0.66 -4.70
C LEU A 74 6.62 -1.66 -4.32
N ASP A 75 7.82 -1.53 -4.87
CA ASP A 75 8.93 -2.43 -4.56
C ASP A 75 9.63 -2.08 -3.24
N LYS A 76 9.64 -0.81 -2.87
CA LYS A 76 10.25 -0.31 -1.63
C LYS A 76 9.42 -0.66 -0.39
N TYR A 77 8.11 -0.71 -0.53
CA TYR A 77 7.21 -0.84 0.61
C TYR A 77 7.07 -2.29 1.08
N PRO A 78 7.23 -2.58 2.37
CA PRO A 78 7.00 -3.92 2.90
C PRO A 78 5.51 -4.30 2.80
N PRO A 79 5.18 -5.61 2.84
CA PRO A 79 3.80 -6.06 2.87
C PRO A 79 3.01 -5.42 4.03
N PRO A 80 1.71 -5.13 3.84
CA PRO A 80 0.91 -4.49 4.89
C PRO A 80 0.86 -5.29 6.18
N GLU A 81 0.91 -6.60 6.10
CA GLU A 81 0.93 -7.49 7.26
C GLU A 81 2.19 -7.33 8.12
N VAL A 82 3.25 -6.76 7.58
CA VAL A 82 4.50 -6.51 8.30
C VAL A 82 4.52 -5.11 8.90
N HIS A 83 4.29 -4.09 8.09
CA HIS A 83 4.44 -2.70 8.57
C HIS A 83 3.23 -2.17 9.36
N LEU A 84 2.05 -2.81 9.22
CA LEU A 84 0.86 -2.47 10.00
C LEU A 84 0.69 -3.35 11.25
N SER A 85 1.48 -4.43 11.39
CA SER A 85 1.48 -5.28 12.58
C SER A 85 2.25 -4.62 13.73
N ASN A 86 1.73 -3.53 14.25
CA ASN A 86 2.27 -2.88 15.44
C ASN A 86 1.26 -3.00 16.59
N ASN A 87 1.76 -2.91 17.82
CA ASN A 87 0.94 -2.96 19.03
C ASN A 87 0.31 -1.60 19.37
N LEU A 88 0.29 -0.66 18.43
CA LEU A 88 -0.22 0.68 18.63
C LEU A 88 -1.75 0.70 18.65
N PHE A 89 -2.36 -0.11 17.79
CA PHE A 89 -3.81 -0.23 17.68
C PHE A 89 -4.30 -1.48 18.41
N SER A 90 -5.48 -1.40 19.03
CA SER A 90 -6.09 -2.51 19.76
C SER A 90 -6.49 -3.65 18.84
N ASN A 91 -6.90 -3.32 17.63
CA ASN A 91 -7.24 -4.28 16.60
C ASN A 91 -6.79 -3.79 15.22
N THR A 92 -6.24 -4.70 14.42
CA THR A 92 -5.86 -4.42 13.03
C THR A 92 -6.30 -5.58 12.16
N ASP A 93 -7.27 -5.33 11.30
CA ASP A 93 -7.75 -6.28 10.30
C ASP A 93 -7.31 -5.84 8.90
N THR A 94 -6.63 -6.72 8.18
CA THR A 94 -6.10 -6.43 6.85
C THR A 94 -6.60 -7.46 5.84
N THR A 95 -7.41 -7.00 4.91
CA THR A 95 -7.96 -7.80 3.81
C THR A 95 -7.30 -7.42 2.49
N ARG A 96 -6.83 -8.43 1.75
CA ARG A 96 -6.31 -8.24 0.39
C ARG A 96 -7.42 -8.40 -0.64
N MET A 97 -7.43 -7.51 -1.62
CA MET A 97 -8.43 -7.43 -2.68
C MET A 97 -7.78 -7.31 -4.05
N GLY A 98 -8.62 -7.42 -5.08
CA GLY A 98 -8.18 -7.31 -6.48
C GLY A 98 -7.52 -8.57 -7.02
N LEU A 99 -7.18 -8.54 -8.29
CA LEU A 99 -6.51 -9.64 -8.97
C LEU A 99 -5.17 -9.92 -8.29
N PHE A 100 -4.93 -11.15 -7.80
CA PHE A 100 -3.72 -11.55 -7.08
C PHE A 100 -3.46 -10.83 -5.74
N GLY A 101 -4.44 -10.09 -5.17
CA GLY A 101 -4.31 -9.41 -3.88
C GLY A 101 -3.31 -8.25 -3.89
N PHE A 102 -3.26 -7.47 -4.96
CA PHE A 102 -2.37 -6.32 -5.08
C PHE A 102 -2.93 -5.02 -4.45
N VAL A 103 -4.17 -5.02 -4.04
CA VAL A 103 -4.78 -3.95 -3.25
C VAL A 103 -5.07 -4.50 -1.86
N TYR A 104 -4.90 -3.71 -0.83
CA TYR A 104 -5.28 -4.08 0.52
C TYR A 104 -6.13 -2.99 1.19
N LEU A 105 -7.04 -3.45 2.01
CA LEU A 105 -7.82 -2.63 2.93
C LEU A 105 -7.42 -3.02 4.34
N SER A 106 -6.99 -2.06 5.14
CA SER A 106 -6.70 -2.27 6.54
C SER A 106 -7.58 -1.39 7.41
N VAL A 107 -8.21 -1.98 8.39
CA VAL A 107 -9.04 -1.29 9.40
C VAL A 107 -8.33 -1.43 10.73
N MET A 108 -7.93 -0.30 11.31
CA MET A 108 -7.21 -0.23 12.59
C MET A 108 -8.07 0.53 13.60
N GLU A 109 -8.26 -0.04 14.78
CA GLU A 109 -9.07 0.52 15.87
C GLU A 109 -8.18 0.94 17.04
N LYS A 110 -8.39 2.16 17.52
CA LYS A 110 -7.69 2.70 18.70
C LYS A 110 -8.28 2.17 19.98
#